data_03ab0eed358b25f10dbd51e39bd20962
#
_entry.id   03ab0eed358b25f10dbd51e39bd20962
#
_cell.length_a   1.000
_cell.length_b   1.000
_cell.length_c   1.000
_cell.angle_alpha   90.00
_cell.angle_beta   90.00
_cell.angle_gamma   90.00
#
_symmetry.space_group_name_H-M   'P 1'
#
loop_
_entity.id
_entity.type
_entity.pdbx_description
1 polymer ?
#
loop_
_entity_poly.entity_id
_entity_poly.type
_entity_poly.pdbx_seq_one_letter_code
_entity_poly.pdbx_strand_id
1 'polypeptide(L)'
;MTKYPMNQVLDTKFIKVYDIQFKEGKHYYDVTRRDMSDAIVTKSADEIKTLVPDAVSCEVVLEQDGKEPLLLLAQEYRYPIGQFLLSPTAGLIDPEDKALGQEEAIRVTAIRELKEETGITFKEGDSVETISTMLFSSPGMTDENNAMVRIIIRNADLGELTQDGCEGAEQFDGFTLLTVSDAKRILAQGCDDNGMFYSVYTWIALADFVANF
;
A
#
# COMPACT_ATOMS: atom_id res chain seq x y z
N MET A 1 -6.86 -14.52 25.21
CA MET A 1 -6.80 -13.45 26.24
C MET A 1 -5.84 -12.38 25.74
N THR A 2 -6.26 -11.13 25.71
CA THR A 2 -5.39 -9.99 25.33
C THR A 2 -4.18 -9.96 26.25
N LYS A 3 -2.98 -9.78 25.69
CA LYS A 3 -1.71 -9.68 26.44
C LYS A 3 -1.73 -8.51 27.41
N TYR A 4 -2.51 -7.49 27.11
CA TYR A 4 -2.65 -6.26 27.88
C TYR A 4 -4.13 -5.88 28.05
N PRO A 5 -4.56 -5.25 29.15
CA PRO A 5 -5.85 -4.58 29.25
C PRO A 5 -5.98 -3.52 28.13
N MET A 6 -7.14 -3.46 27.49
CA MET A 6 -7.44 -2.52 26.42
C MET A 6 -8.80 -1.88 26.65
N ASN A 7 -8.91 -0.58 26.39
CA ASN A 7 -10.15 0.17 26.41
C ASN A 7 -10.34 0.89 25.08
N GLN A 8 -11.57 0.89 24.56
CA GLN A 8 -11.92 1.67 23.38
C GLN A 8 -12.12 3.13 23.74
N VAL A 9 -11.36 4.01 23.08
CA VAL A 9 -11.39 5.46 23.29
C VAL A 9 -12.21 6.14 22.20
N LEU A 10 -12.12 5.66 20.96
CA LEU A 10 -12.87 6.15 19.81
C LEU A 10 -13.40 4.98 18.99
N ASP A 11 -14.64 5.13 18.49
CA ASP A 11 -15.26 4.22 17.54
C ASP A 11 -15.93 5.01 16.44
N THR A 12 -15.46 4.82 15.20
CA THR A 12 -16.06 5.40 14.00
C THR A 12 -16.32 4.31 12.96
N LYS A 13 -16.97 4.67 11.87
CA LYS A 13 -17.16 3.74 10.74
C LYS A 13 -15.82 3.23 10.16
N PHE A 14 -14.78 4.06 10.20
CA PHE A 14 -13.52 3.82 9.46
C PHE A 14 -12.35 3.45 10.34
N ILE A 15 -12.26 4.06 11.53
CA ILE A 15 -11.15 3.86 12.45
C ILE A 15 -11.66 3.76 13.89
N LYS A 16 -10.89 3.03 14.70
CA LYS A 16 -11.03 2.90 16.15
C LYS A 16 -9.73 3.34 16.81
N VAL A 17 -9.82 3.74 18.06
CA VAL A 17 -8.65 4.04 18.89
C VAL A 17 -8.76 3.23 20.17
N TYR A 18 -7.73 2.45 20.46
CA TYR A 18 -7.61 1.69 21.70
C TYR A 18 -6.51 2.24 22.60
N ASP A 19 -6.84 2.35 23.88
CA ASP A 19 -5.88 2.59 24.95
C ASP A 19 -5.38 1.25 25.48
N ILE A 20 -4.12 0.96 25.25
CA ILE A 20 -3.45 -0.28 25.65
C ILE A 20 -2.68 0.01 26.95
N GLN A 21 -3.11 -0.57 28.06
CA GLN A 21 -2.41 -0.44 29.33
C GLN A 21 -1.30 -1.50 29.43
N PHE A 22 -0.10 -1.17 28.96
CA PHE A 22 1.01 -2.12 28.90
C PHE A 22 1.74 -2.32 30.26
N LYS A 23 1.51 -1.41 31.22
CA LYS A 23 1.96 -1.48 32.59
C LYS A 23 1.04 -0.60 33.46
N GLU A 24 1.00 -0.83 34.76
CA GLU A 24 0.21 -0.03 35.69
C GLU A 24 0.48 1.49 35.53
N GLY A 25 -0.57 2.25 35.21
CA GLY A 25 -0.50 3.68 34.93
C GLY A 25 0.30 4.09 33.70
N LYS A 26 0.61 3.14 32.79
CA LYS A 26 1.30 3.39 31.53
C LYS A 26 0.43 2.96 30.36
N HIS A 27 0.19 3.88 29.46
CA HIS A 27 -0.74 3.77 28.35
C HIS A 27 -0.03 3.91 27.01
N TYR A 28 -0.53 3.20 26.00
CA TYR A 28 -0.12 3.32 24.61
C TYR A 28 -1.38 3.36 23.76
N TYR A 29 -1.46 4.23 22.78
CA TYR A 29 -2.63 4.38 21.94
C TYR A 29 -2.38 3.74 20.58
N ASP A 30 -3.35 2.94 20.12
CA ASP A 30 -3.33 2.29 18.81
C ASP A 30 -4.51 2.78 17.98
N VAL A 31 -4.23 3.28 16.79
CA VAL A 31 -5.24 3.67 15.79
C VAL A 31 -5.36 2.54 14.80
N THR A 32 -6.53 1.92 14.71
CA THR A 32 -6.72 0.69 13.92
C THR A 32 -8.04 0.70 13.14
N ARG A 33 -8.11 -0.11 12.08
CA ARG A 33 -9.37 -0.46 11.39
C ARG A 33 -10.07 -1.66 12.00
N ARG A 34 -9.38 -2.39 12.88
CA ARG A 34 -9.79 -3.69 13.44
C ARG A 34 -10.68 -3.53 14.66
N ASP A 35 -11.53 -4.53 14.88
CA ASP A 35 -12.18 -4.70 16.17
C ASP A 35 -11.17 -5.12 17.25
N MET A 36 -11.48 -4.88 18.52
CA MET A 36 -10.58 -5.15 19.64
C MET A 36 -10.08 -6.60 19.67
N SER A 37 -10.94 -7.56 19.30
CA SER A 37 -10.59 -8.99 19.22
C SER A 37 -9.57 -9.29 18.13
N ASP A 38 -9.48 -8.45 17.10
CA ASP A 38 -8.65 -8.64 15.93
C ASP A 38 -7.43 -7.72 15.86
N ALA A 39 -7.32 -6.74 16.79
CA ALA A 39 -6.16 -5.88 16.92
C ALA A 39 -4.87 -6.72 17.01
N ILE A 40 -3.83 -6.32 16.29
CA ILE A 40 -2.59 -7.12 16.15
C ILE A 40 -1.91 -7.37 17.49
N VAL A 41 -2.02 -6.46 18.43
CA VAL A 41 -1.48 -6.63 19.79
C VAL A 41 -2.08 -7.85 20.53
N THR A 42 -3.23 -8.37 20.08
CA THR A 42 -3.88 -9.56 20.65
C THR A 42 -3.39 -10.87 20.06
N LYS A 43 -2.67 -10.82 18.92
CA LYS A 43 -2.24 -11.98 18.15
C LYS A 43 -0.87 -12.49 18.63
N SER A 44 -0.66 -13.78 18.50
CA SER A 44 0.67 -14.39 18.62
C SER A 44 1.52 -14.11 17.37
N ALA A 45 2.83 -14.31 17.50
CA ALA A 45 3.74 -14.16 16.36
C ALA A 45 3.40 -15.12 15.19
N ASP A 46 2.87 -16.31 15.48
CA ASP A 46 2.50 -17.28 14.44
C ASP A 46 1.19 -16.90 13.75
N GLU A 47 0.22 -16.33 14.47
CA GLU A 47 -0.99 -15.78 13.87
C GLU A 47 -0.69 -14.58 12.96
N ILE A 48 0.24 -13.70 13.37
CA ILE A 48 0.65 -12.54 12.55
C ILE A 48 1.26 -12.97 11.22
N LYS A 49 2.06 -14.05 11.18
CA LYS A 49 2.70 -14.54 9.95
C LYS A 49 1.71 -14.95 8.86
N THR A 50 0.52 -15.36 9.23
CA THR A 50 -0.54 -15.83 8.31
C THR A 50 -1.71 -14.86 8.20
N LEU A 51 -1.64 -13.72 8.88
CA LEU A 51 -2.67 -12.70 8.85
C LEU A 51 -2.75 -12.09 7.46
N VAL A 52 -3.97 -11.94 6.94
CA VAL A 52 -4.19 -11.16 5.73
C VAL A 52 -3.96 -9.69 6.05
N PRO A 53 -3.14 -8.95 5.29
CA PRO A 53 -2.88 -7.53 5.55
C PRO A 53 -4.13 -6.68 5.35
N ASP A 54 -4.07 -5.41 5.76
CA ASP A 54 -5.19 -4.48 5.60
C ASP A 54 -5.32 -4.00 4.16
N ALA A 55 -4.19 -3.82 3.48
CA ALA A 55 -4.11 -3.26 2.15
C ALA A 55 -2.96 -3.89 1.34
N VAL A 56 -2.93 -3.55 0.05
CA VAL A 56 -1.81 -3.87 -0.86
C VAL A 56 -1.29 -2.58 -1.46
N SER A 57 0.04 -2.43 -1.54
CA SER A 57 0.71 -1.39 -2.33
C SER A 57 1.46 -2.05 -3.49
N CYS A 58 1.34 -1.50 -4.70
CA CYS A 58 1.79 -2.12 -5.94
C CYS A 58 2.89 -1.30 -6.61
N GLU A 59 4.09 -1.85 -6.69
CA GLU A 59 5.12 -1.39 -7.62
C GLU A 59 4.72 -1.84 -9.04
N VAL A 60 4.17 -0.94 -9.84
CA VAL A 60 3.74 -1.25 -11.21
C VAL A 60 4.86 -0.89 -12.18
N VAL A 61 5.44 -1.90 -12.81
CA VAL A 61 6.53 -1.77 -13.79
C VAL A 61 5.99 -2.05 -15.18
N LEU A 62 6.18 -1.10 -16.09
CA LEU A 62 5.77 -1.21 -17.49
C LEU A 62 6.97 -1.59 -18.35
N GLU A 63 6.97 -2.81 -18.88
CA GLU A 63 7.98 -3.30 -19.83
C GLU A 63 7.46 -3.13 -21.26
N GLN A 64 8.32 -2.64 -22.15
CA GLN A 64 8.06 -2.56 -23.59
C GLN A 64 9.28 -3.08 -24.34
N ASP A 65 9.05 -3.87 -25.39
CA ASP A 65 10.11 -4.46 -26.20
C ASP A 65 11.12 -3.42 -26.70
N GLY A 66 12.40 -3.61 -26.35
CA GLY A 66 13.50 -2.74 -26.76
C GLY A 66 13.53 -1.36 -26.10
N LYS A 67 12.74 -1.13 -25.06
CA LYS A 67 12.77 0.10 -24.27
C LYS A 67 13.18 -0.17 -22.83
N GLU A 68 13.61 0.90 -22.15
CA GLU A 68 13.85 0.91 -20.72
C GLU A 68 12.53 0.69 -19.95
N PRO A 69 12.50 -0.13 -18.89
CA PRO A 69 11.32 -0.28 -18.04
C PRO A 69 10.97 1.03 -17.34
N LEU A 70 9.67 1.24 -17.11
CA LEU A 70 9.16 2.43 -16.45
C LEU A 70 8.41 2.03 -15.19
N LEU A 71 8.68 2.73 -14.08
CA LEU A 71 7.86 2.65 -12.87
C LEU A 71 6.67 3.60 -13.01
N LEU A 72 5.45 3.07 -12.87
CA LEU A 72 4.21 3.84 -12.88
C LEU A 72 3.85 4.23 -11.45
N LEU A 73 3.72 5.53 -11.19
CA LEU A 73 3.22 6.11 -9.95
C LEU A 73 2.13 7.13 -10.28
N ALA A 74 1.34 7.51 -9.28
CA ALA A 74 0.30 8.54 -9.40
C ALA A 74 0.52 9.68 -8.40
N GLN A 75 -0.03 10.86 -8.68
CA GLN A 75 -0.13 11.95 -7.71
C GLN A 75 -1.47 11.80 -6.98
N GLU A 76 -1.44 11.37 -5.73
CA GLU A 76 -2.62 11.10 -4.91
C GLU A 76 -2.77 12.12 -3.78
N TYR A 77 -3.96 12.69 -3.61
CA TYR A 77 -4.23 13.63 -2.52
C TYR A 77 -4.41 12.90 -1.19
N ARG A 78 -3.53 13.19 -0.25
CA ARG A 78 -3.58 12.61 1.10
C ARG A 78 -4.15 13.62 2.09
N TYR A 79 -5.42 13.46 2.46
CA TYR A 79 -6.14 14.36 3.36
C TYR A 79 -5.41 14.67 4.68
N PRO A 80 -4.79 13.70 5.39
CA PRO A 80 -4.06 14.00 6.61
C PRO A 80 -2.81 14.89 6.41
N ILE A 81 -2.27 14.90 5.19
CA ILE A 81 -1.11 15.72 4.82
C ILE A 81 -1.56 17.01 4.14
N GLY A 82 -2.77 17.03 3.56
CA GLY A 82 -3.35 18.18 2.85
C GLY A 82 -2.63 18.50 1.52
N GLN A 83 -1.99 17.50 0.91
CA GLN A 83 -1.18 17.65 -0.31
C GLN A 83 -1.30 16.42 -1.22
N PHE A 84 -0.99 16.61 -2.50
CA PHE A 84 -0.74 15.51 -3.42
C PHE A 84 0.64 14.92 -3.13
N LEU A 85 0.72 13.60 -3.02
CA LEU A 85 1.96 12.85 -2.84
C LEU A 85 2.15 11.88 -3.99
N LEU A 86 3.40 11.71 -4.41
CA LEU A 86 3.76 10.63 -5.32
C LEU A 86 3.52 9.29 -4.61
N SER A 87 2.62 8.46 -5.16
CA SER A 87 2.11 7.23 -4.54
C SER A 87 2.12 6.06 -5.53
N PRO A 88 2.46 4.84 -5.09
CA PRO A 88 2.18 3.64 -5.85
C PRO A 88 0.67 3.35 -5.81
N THR A 89 0.16 2.62 -6.80
CA THR A 89 -1.19 2.04 -6.78
C THR A 89 -1.40 1.26 -5.49
N ALA A 90 -2.51 1.48 -4.79
CA ALA A 90 -2.74 0.83 -3.50
C ALA A 90 -4.21 0.84 -3.09
N GLY A 91 -4.69 -0.25 -2.50
CA GLY A 91 -6.04 -0.29 -1.95
C GLY A 91 -6.25 -1.29 -0.82
N LEU A 92 -7.38 -1.17 -0.16
CA LEU A 92 -7.77 -2.05 0.94
C LEU A 92 -8.16 -3.43 0.41
N ILE A 93 -7.80 -4.47 1.16
CA ILE A 93 -8.27 -5.83 0.89
C ILE A 93 -9.71 -5.95 1.38
N ASP A 94 -10.61 -6.27 0.47
CA ASP A 94 -12.02 -6.44 0.78
C ASP A 94 -12.28 -7.61 1.74
N PRO A 95 -13.32 -7.53 2.59
CA PRO A 95 -13.65 -8.60 3.53
C PRO A 95 -13.85 -9.97 2.86
N GLU A 96 -14.42 -9.99 1.66
CA GLU A 96 -14.63 -11.21 0.87
C GLU A 96 -13.33 -11.82 0.36
N ASP A 97 -12.36 -10.99 -0.04
CA ASP A 97 -11.06 -11.43 -0.51
C ASP A 97 -10.22 -12.04 0.61
N LYS A 98 -10.39 -11.57 1.86
CA LYS A 98 -9.71 -12.13 3.04
C LYS A 98 -10.00 -13.63 3.24
N ALA A 99 -11.16 -14.10 2.79
CA ALA A 99 -11.53 -15.52 2.86
C ALA A 99 -10.72 -16.43 1.92
N LEU A 100 -10.02 -15.85 0.92
CA LEU A 100 -9.19 -16.59 -0.03
C LEU A 100 -7.82 -17.01 0.55
N GLY A 101 -7.48 -16.48 1.72
CA GLY A 101 -6.17 -16.64 2.34
C GLY A 101 -5.16 -15.58 1.88
N GLN A 102 -4.04 -15.46 2.63
CA GLN A 102 -3.11 -14.32 2.52
C GLN A 102 -2.61 -14.08 1.09
N GLU A 103 -2.05 -15.10 0.42
CA GLU A 103 -1.43 -14.93 -0.90
C GLU A 103 -2.44 -14.54 -1.99
N GLU A 104 -3.59 -15.24 -2.04
CA GLU A 104 -4.58 -14.97 -3.08
C GLU A 104 -5.33 -13.66 -2.82
N ALA A 105 -5.62 -13.32 -1.56
CA ALA A 105 -6.19 -12.02 -1.22
C ALA A 105 -5.29 -10.86 -1.69
N ILE A 106 -3.98 -10.94 -1.43
CA ILE A 106 -3.02 -9.95 -1.90
C ILE A 106 -3.04 -9.84 -3.44
N ARG A 107 -3.02 -11.00 -4.12
CA ARG A 107 -2.96 -11.05 -5.57
C ARG A 107 -4.21 -10.47 -6.24
N VAL A 108 -5.40 -10.89 -5.82
CA VAL A 108 -6.65 -10.41 -6.43
C VAL A 108 -6.87 -8.93 -6.19
N THR A 109 -6.59 -8.44 -4.98
CA THR A 109 -6.65 -7.01 -4.66
C THR A 109 -5.68 -6.21 -5.53
N ALA A 110 -4.42 -6.64 -5.66
CA ALA A 110 -3.42 -5.95 -6.48
C ALA A 110 -3.87 -5.81 -7.95
N ILE A 111 -4.48 -6.85 -8.52
CA ILE A 111 -5.00 -6.82 -9.90
C ILE A 111 -6.23 -5.93 -10.03
N ARG A 112 -7.10 -5.92 -9.03
CA ARG A 112 -8.28 -5.05 -8.99
C ARG A 112 -7.86 -3.59 -8.94
N GLU A 113 -7.01 -3.22 -7.98
CA GLU A 113 -6.51 -1.85 -7.81
C GLU A 113 -5.73 -1.34 -9.03
N LEU A 114 -4.91 -2.21 -9.65
CA LEU A 114 -4.26 -1.88 -10.92
C LEU A 114 -5.30 -1.42 -11.97
N LYS A 115 -6.42 -2.15 -12.08
CA LYS A 115 -7.46 -1.79 -13.05
C LYS A 115 -8.20 -0.52 -12.68
N GLU A 116 -8.56 -0.36 -11.41
CA GLU A 116 -9.35 0.77 -10.90
C GLU A 116 -8.57 2.08 -11.00
N GLU A 117 -7.32 2.10 -10.49
CA GLU A 117 -6.52 3.31 -10.42
C GLU A 117 -5.77 3.66 -11.71
N THR A 118 -5.52 2.70 -12.60
CA THR A 118 -4.68 2.94 -13.80
C THR A 118 -5.38 2.66 -15.13
N GLY A 119 -6.53 1.99 -15.13
CA GLY A 119 -7.19 1.51 -16.34
C GLY A 119 -6.54 0.26 -16.97
N ILE A 120 -5.33 -0.14 -16.53
CA ILE A 120 -4.61 -1.29 -17.10
C ILE A 120 -5.35 -2.58 -16.76
N THR A 121 -5.59 -3.40 -17.79
CA THR A 121 -6.14 -4.75 -17.61
C THR A 121 -5.00 -5.76 -17.56
N PHE A 122 -4.90 -6.49 -16.46
CA PHE A 122 -3.95 -7.60 -16.30
C PHE A 122 -4.28 -8.73 -17.28
N LYS A 123 -3.29 -9.26 -17.99
CA LYS A 123 -3.47 -10.24 -19.07
C LYS A 123 -2.40 -11.33 -19.03
N GLU A 124 -2.56 -12.34 -19.88
CA GLU A 124 -1.57 -13.39 -20.06
C GLU A 124 -0.19 -12.81 -20.43
N GLY A 125 0.83 -13.27 -19.73
CA GLY A 125 2.21 -12.78 -19.85
C GLY A 125 2.59 -11.73 -18.81
N ASP A 126 1.62 -11.05 -18.17
CA ASP A 126 1.88 -10.19 -17.03
C ASP A 126 2.14 -11.01 -15.76
N SER A 127 2.78 -10.41 -14.76
CA SER A 127 3.10 -11.11 -13.51
C SER A 127 2.87 -10.26 -12.27
N VAL A 128 2.50 -10.93 -11.18
CA VAL A 128 2.43 -10.36 -9.82
C VAL A 128 3.40 -11.15 -8.94
N GLU A 129 4.32 -10.46 -8.29
CA GLU A 129 5.28 -11.02 -7.34
C GLU A 129 5.09 -10.35 -5.98
N THR A 130 4.96 -11.12 -4.91
CA THR A 130 4.90 -10.57 -3.56
C THR A 130 6.31 -10.28 -3.04
N ILE A 131 6.64 -8.99 -2.86
CA ILE A 131 7.89 -8.53 -2.26
C ILE A 131 7.85 -8.74 -0.74
N SER A 132 6.72 -8.40 -0.11
CA SER A 132 6.47 -8.64 1.31
C SER A 132 4.98 -8.84 1.56
N THR A 133 4.64 -9.84 2.36
CA THR A 133 3.24 -10.11 2.73
C THR A 133 2.71 -9.15 3.80
N MET A 134 3.58 -8.45 4.54
CA MET A 134 3.18 -7.53 5.59
C MET A 134 4.29 -6.54 5.95
N LEU A 135 3.96 -5.26 5.85
CA LEU A 135 4.81 -4.14 6.26
C LEU A 135 3.96 -3.17 7.09
N PHE A 136 4.44 -2.81 8.26
CA PHE A 136 3.80 -1.81 9.09
C PHE A 136 4.24 -0.40 8.70
N SER A 137 3.29 0.48 8.42
CA SER A 137 3.58 1.87 8.01
C SER A 137 4.13 2.71 9.14
N SER A 138 3.52 2.64 10.32
CA SER A 138 3.90 3.43 11.50
C SER A 138 3.58 2.67 12.79
N PRO A 139 4.31 1.59 13.13
CA PRO A 139 3.99 0.70 14.26
C PRO A 139 4.12 1.36 15.63
N GLY A 140 4.56 2.61 15.68
CA GLY A 140 4.53 3.45 16.88
C GLY A 140 3.20 4.16 17.13
N MET A 141 2.21 4.03 16.22
CA MET A 141 0.92 4.71 16.35
C MET A 141 -0.27 3.85 15.88
N THR A 142 -0.04 2.96 14.93
CA THR A 142 -1.07 2.17 14.28
C THR A 142 -0.58 0.76 14.00
N ASP A 143 -1.49 -0.20 14.05
CA ASP A 143 -1.27 -1.57 13.61
C ASP A 143 -1.60 -1.77 12.10
N GLU A 144 -1.95 -0.69 11.39
CA GLU A 144 -2.20 -0.73 9.95
C GLU A 144 -0.99 -1.24 9.17
N ASN A 145 -1.24 -2.11 8.23
CA ASN A 145 -0.18 -2.77 7.48
C ASN A 145 -0.60 -3.07 6.04
N ASN A 146 0.38 -3.07 5.14
CA ASN A 146 0.18 -3.39 3.74
C ASN A 146 1.09 -4.54 3.30
N ALA A 147 0.60 -5.36 2.37
CA ALA A 147 1.51 -6.12 1.53
C ALA A 147 2.19 -5.19 0.51
N MET A 148 3.36 -5.56 0.05
CA MET A 148 4.03 -4.92 -1.09
C MET A 148 4.19 -5.94 -2.20
N VAL A 149 3.72 -5.62 -3.40
CA VAL A 149 3.83 -6.47 -4.58
C VAL A 149 4.47 -5.73 -5.73
N ARG A 150 5.14 -6.47 -6.62
CA ARG A 150 5.57 -5.99 -7.92
C ARG A 150 4.63 -6.54 -8.99
N ILE A 151 4.11 -5.66 -9.84
CA ILE A 151 3.31 -6.02 -11.01
C ILE A 151 4.11 -5.65 -12.25
N ILE A 152 4.41 -6.62 -13.09
CA ILE A 152 5.07 -6.38 -14.39
C ILE A 152 4.02 -6.48 -15.48
N ILE A 153 3.81 -5.38 -16.19
CA ILE A 153 2.89 -5.28 -17.32
C ILE A 153 3.69 -5.21 -18.60
N ARG A 154 3.43 -6.17 -19.49
CA ARG A 154 4.14 -6.26 -20.78
C ARG A 154 3.36 -5.58 -21.89
N ASN A 155 4.07 -4.71 -22.62
CA ASN A 155 3.51 -3.99 -23.78
C ASN A 155 2.22 -3.24 -23.46
N ALA A 156 2.18 -2.52 -22.32
CA ALA A 156 1.08 -1.64 -21.95
C ALA A 156 0.91 -0.52 -22.98
N ASP A 157 -0.33 -0.24 -23.34
CA ASP A 157 -0.65 0.98 -24.11
C ASP A 157 -0.75 2.16 -23.14
N LEU A 158 0.26 3.03 -23.14
CA LEU A 158 0.30 4.19 -22.27
C LEU A 158 -0.81 5.22 -22.58
N GLY A 159 -1.42 5.14 -23.77
CA GLY A 159 -2.55 5.98 -24.16
C GLY A 159 -3.88 5.56 -23.52
N GLU A 160 -3.94 4.36 -22.94
CA GLU A 160 -5.11 3.83 -22.23
C GLU A 160 -5.09 4.09 -20.72
N LEU A 161 -4.02 4.72 -20.19
CA LEU A 161 -3.97 5.07 -18.77
C LEU A 161 -5.11 6.03 -18.41
N THR A 162 -5.92 5.64 -17.42
CA THR A 162 -7.04 6.43 -16.91
C THR A 162 -7.24 6.20 -15.42
N GLN A 163 -7.74 7.21 -14.72
CA GLN A 163 -8.14 7.18 -13.32
C GLN A 163 -9.68 7.21 -13.17
N ASP A 164 -10.42 6.93 -14.25
CA ASP A 164 -11.89 6.94 -14.23
C ASP A 164 -12.52 5.84 -13.36
N GLY A 165 -11.73 4.83 -12.96
CA GLY A 165 -12.17 3.76 -12.09
C GLY A 165 -12.05 4.05 -10.59
N CYS A 166 -11.45 5.18 -10.22
CA CYS A 166 -11.26 5.56 -8.82
C CYS A 166 -12.58 5.90 -8.13
N GLU A 167 -12.74 5.48 -6.88
CA GLU A 167 -13.99 5.60 -6.15
C GLU A 167 -13.85 6.42 -4.84
N GLY A 168 -15.00 6.91 -4.36
CA GLY A 168 -15.14 7.49 -3.03
C GLY A 168 -14.44 8.83 -2.85
N ALA A 169 -13.50 8.89 -1.91
CA ALA A 169 -12.76 10.10 -1.55
C ALA A 169 -11.38 10.19 -2.22
N GLU A 170 -11.07 9.28 -3.13
CA GLU A 170 -9.80 9.25 -3.86
C GLU A 170 -9.72 10.44 -4.82
N GLN A 171 -8.61 11.15 -4.76
CA GLN A 171 -8.32 12.27 -5.65
C GLN A 171 -6.92 12.10 -6.21
N PHE A 172 -6.85 12.01 -7.53
CA PHE A 172 -5.59 11.87 -8.26
C PHE A 172 -5.37 13.06 -9.20
N ASP A 173 -4.11 13.40 -9.44
CA ASP A 173 -3.69 14.45 -10.38
C ASP A 173 -2.69 13.85 -11.40
N GLY A 174 -3.14 12.81 -12.10
CA GLY A 174 -2.41 12.16 -13.17
C GLY A 174 -1.31 11.18 -12.74
N PHE A 175 -0.58 10.72 -13.75
CA PHE A 175 0.46 9.69 -13.62
C PHE A 175 1.86 10.27 -13.76
N THR A 176 2.80 9.61 -13.09
CA THR A 176 4.24 9.86 -13.23
C THR A 176 4.92 8.57 -13.67
N LEU A 177 5.59 8.60 -14.83
CA LEU A 177 6.38 7.48 -15.36
C LEU A 177 7.86 7.78 -15.14
N LEU A 178 8.54 6.92 -14.39
CA LEU A 178 9.94 7.11 -14.02
C LEU A 178 10.83 6.05 -14.65
N THR A 179 11.92 6.49 -15.24
CA THR A 179 13.05 5.62 -15.58
C THR A 179 13.81 5.23 -14.31
N VAL A 180 14.69 4.23 -14.40
CA VAL A 180 15.61 3.88 -13.30
C VAL A 180 16.46 5.08 -12.87
N SER A 181 16.87 5.89 -13.81
CA SER A 181 17.64 7.12 -13.58
C SER A 181 16.83 8.17 -12.81
N ASP A 182 15.54 8.35 -13.14
CA ASP A 182 14.66 9.25 -12.42
C ASP A 182 14.39 8.77 -10.98
N ALA A 183 14.13 7.47 -10.81
CA ALA A 183 13.93 6.86 -9.49
C ALA A 183 15.17 7.04 -8.59
N LYS A 184 16.37 6.82 -9.13
CA LYS A 184 17.64 7.11 -8.42
C LYS A 184 17.77 8.56 -8.00
N ARG A 185 17.40 9.49 -8.87
CA ARG A 185 17.45 10.93 -8.60
C ARG A 185 16.46 11.31 -7.48
N ILE A 186 15.21 10.85 -7.56
CA ILE A 186 14.16 11.11 -6.56
C ILE A 186 14.57 10.54 -5.20
N LEU A 187 15.09 9.31 -5.14
CA LEU A 187 15.61 8.72 -3.91
C LEU A 187 16.75 9.55 -3.30
N ALA A 188 17.68 10.03 -4.12
CA ALA A 188 18.80 10.85 -3.65
C ALA A 188 18.37 12.24 -3.18
N GLN A 189 17.32 12.82 -3.75
CA GLN A 189 16.72 14.09 -3.33
C GLN A 189 15.91 13.95 -2.04
N GLY A 190 15.32 12.79 -1.79
CA GLY A 190 14.37 12.55 -0.68
C GLY A 190 13.00 13.19 -0.86
N CYS A 191 12.70 13.71 -2.06
CA CYS A 191 11.43 14.33 -2.44
C CYS A 191 11.18 14.13 -3.94
N ASP A 192 9.94 14.33 -4.39
CA ASP A 192 9.58 14.32 -5.80
C ASP A 192 10.09 15.58 -6.55
N ASP A 193 9.78 15.69 -7.84
CA ASP A 193 10.19 16.82 -8.68
C ASP A 193 9.51 18.15 -8.31
N ASN A 194 8.43 18.10 -7.53
CA ASN A 194 7.76 19.28 -6.96
C ASN A 194 8.33 19.67 -5.60
N GLY A 195 9.33 18.93 -5.09
CA GLY A 195 9.90 19.13 -3.75
C GLY A 195 9.05 18.58 -2.62
N MET A 196 8.02 17.77 -2.93
CA MET A 196 7.14 17.16 -1.94
C MET A 196 7.69 15.81 -1.45
N PHE A 197 7.65 15.59 -0.15
CA PHE A 197 7.98 14.30 0.46
C PHE A 197 6.93 13.25 0.11
N TYR A 198 7.35 11.99 0.05
CA TYR A 198 6.52 10.84 -0.29
C TYR A 198 6.44 9.81 0.86
N SER A 199 5.52 8.86 0.73
CA SER A 199 5.30 7.82 1.74
C SER A 199 6.43 6.78 1.77
N VAL A 200 6.51 6.00 2.86
CA VAL A 200 7.43 4.85 2.95
C VAL A 200 7.19 3.83 1.83
N TYR A 201 5.94 3.63 1.40
CA TYR A 201 5.61 2.70 0.32
C TYR A 201 6.11 3.19 -1.04
N THR A 202 6.07 4.50 -1.29
CA THR A 202 6.70 5.11 -2.45
C THR A 202 8.21 4.93 -2.43
N TRP A 203 8.83 5.13 -1.25
CA TRP A 203 10.26 4.90 -1.08
C TRP A 203 10.63 3.44 -1.38
N ILE A 204 9.82 2.47 -0.91
CA ILE A 204 10.05 1.04 -1.19
C ILE A 204 9.94 0.77 -2.69
N ALA A 205 8.87 1.24 -3.36
CA ALA A 205 8.69 1.05 -4.80
C ALA A 205 9.87 1.61 -5.61
N LEU A 206 10.32 2.84 -5.28
CA LEU A 206 11.48 3.45 -5.92
C LEU A 206 12.77 2.66 -5.68
N ALA A 207 13.01 2.21 -4.43
CA ALA A 207 14.23 1.50 -4.06
C ALA A 207 14.27 0.09 -4.68
N ASP A 208 13.15 -0.60 -4.68
CA ASP A 208 13.03 -1.94 -5.26
C ASP A 208 13.18 -1.89 -6.79
N PHE A 209 12.55 -0.92 -7.45
CA PHE A 209 12.72 -0.67 -8.88
C PHE A 209 14.19 -0.42 -9.25
N VAL A 210 14.88 0.44 -8.51
CA VAL A 210 16.30 0.74 -8.73
C VAL A 210 17.20 -0.49 -8.50
N ALA A 211 16.81 -1.39 -7.61
CA ALA A 211 17.61 -2.57 -7.27
C ALA A 211 17.45 -3.72 -8.28
N ASN A 212 16.33 -3.76 -9.01
CA ASN A 212 15.97 -4.91 -9.85
C ASN A 212 15.97 -4.61 -11.36
N PHE A 213 16.01 -3.34 -11.75
CA PHE A 213 16.01 -2.89 -13.14
C PHE A 213 17.18 -1.92 -13.43
#